data_6dd2456e9bd310a4f0eb2300718f10ec
#
_entry.id   6dd2456e9bd310a4f0eb2300718f10ec
#
_cell.length_a   1.000
_cell.length_b   1.000
_cell.length_c   1.000
_cell.angle_alpha   90.00
_cell.angle_beta   90.00
_cell.angle_gamma   90.00
#
_symmetry.space_group_name_H-M   'P 1'
#
loop_
_entity.id
_entity.type
_entity.pdbx_description
1 polymer ?
#
loop_
_entity_poly.entity_id
_entity_poly.type
_entity_poly.pdbx_seq_one_letter_code
_entity_poly.pdbx_strand_id
1 'polypeptide(L)'
;GAELADDLLRIIAERGAKFGFPEALFGLFSGMGAYSLVARRVGGAFAEEMILSGRCYTAEEMKEVGLVHVLAEPGQGIAAARDYMQRNKRRHVGNRAVFQAGREVAPLTLDELDRIVQIWADACLQLSDRNLKVMQRLVRAQDRLPPALQAAE
;
A
#
# COMPACT_ATOMS: atom_id res chain seq x y z
N GLY A 1 3.50 -12.29 19.86
CA GLY A 1 3.80 -11.10 19.04
C GLY A 1 4.18 -11.41 17.60
N ALA A 2 4.95 -12.46 17.33
CA ALA A 2 5.38 -12.81 15.97
C ALA A 2 4.28 -13.51 15.14
N GLU A 3 3.35 -14.18 15.77
CA GLU A 3 2.28 -14.93 15.08
C GLU A 3 1.24 -14.02 14.39
N LEU A 4 1.05 -12.80 14.88
CA LEU A 4 0.13 -11.82 14.26
C LEU A 4 0.72 -11.14 13.02
N ALA A 5 2.06 -11.07 12.89
CA ALA A 5 2.70 -10.42 11.76
C ALA A 5 2.57 -11.22 10.44
N ASP A 6 2.42 -12.54 10.52
CA ASP A 6 2.30 -13.40 9.34
C ASP A 6 0.89 -13.36 8.70
N ASP A 7 -0.15 -13.00 9.47
CA ASP A 7 -1.52 -12.85 8.97
C ASP A 7 -1.81 -11.45 8.38
N LEU A 8 -0.92 -10.48 8.57
CA LEU A 8 -1.03 -9.11 8.03
C LEU A 8 -0.82 -8.98 6.52
N LEU A 9 -0.70 -10.10 5.79
CA LEU A 9 -0.49 -10.11 4.33
C LEU A 9 -1.79 -9.99 3.52
N ARG A 10 -2.92 -9.78 4.17
CA ARG A 10 -4.22 -9.55 3.51
C ARG A 10 -4.69 -8.12 3.74
N ILE A 11 -5.04 -7.46 2.66
CA ILE A 11 -5.61 -6.13 2.71
C ILE A 11 -7.12 -6.25 2.76
N ILE A 12 -7.71 -5.73 3.82
CA ILE A 12 -9.15 -5.57 3.97
C ILE A 12 -9.44 -4.08 3.86
N ALA A 13 -10.29 -3.69 2.93
CA ALA A 13 -10.61 -2.30 2.68
C ALA A 13 -12.12 -2.06 2.80
N GLU A 14 -12.49 -0.94 3.37
CA GLU A 14 -13.87 -0.49 3.36
C GLU A 14 -14.22 0.08 1.98
N ARG A 15 -15.46 -0.13 1.55
CA ARG A 15 -16.01 0.53 0.37
C ARG A 15 -15.90 2.05 0.52
N GLY A 16 -15.47 2.71 -0.52
CA GLY A 16 -15.17 4.14 -0.48
C GLY A 16 -13.74 4.49 -0.11
N ALA A 17 -12.94 3.55 0.40
CA ALA A 17 -11.50 3.78 0.59
C ALA A 17 -10.81 4.04 -0.76
N LYS A 18 -9.79 4.91 -0.73
CA LYS A 18 -9.02 5.29 -1.91
C LYS A 18 -7.57 4.86 -1.75
N PHE A 19 -6.99 4.41 -2.85
CA PHE A 19 -5.61 3.95 -2.95
C PHE A 19 -4.91 4.76 -4.04
N GLY A 20 -3.71 5.24 -3.78
CA GLY A 20 -2.95 5.98 -4.79
C GLY A 20 -1.62 6.46 -4.26
N PHE A 21 -0.79 6.91 -5.19
CA PHE A 21 0.52 7.45 -4.94
C PHE A 21 0.59 8.85 -5.56
N PRO A 22 0.28 9.90 -4.79
CA PRO A 22 0.22 11.27 -5.33
C PRO A 22 1.61 11.86 -5.63
N GLU A 23 2.68 11.17 -5.27
CA GLU A 23 4.06 11.64 -5.40
C GLU A 23 4.44 11.95 -6.85
N ALA A 24 3.90 11.21 -7.82
CA ALA A 24 4.12 11.45 -9.24
C ALA A 24 3.66 12.85 -9.69
N LEU A 25 2.64 13.42 -9.04
CA LEU A 25 2.11 14.75 -9.36
C LEU A 25 3.10 15.89 -9.08
N PHE A 26 4.11 15.64 -8.26
CA PHE A 26 5.18 16.61 -7.97
C PHE A 26 6.58 16.08 -8.33
N GLY A 27 6.65 15.07 -9.20
CA GLY A 27 7.91 14.60 -9.79
C GLY A 27 8.70 13.61 -8.94
N LEU A 28 8.03 12.96 -7.98
CA LEU A 28 8.61 11.88 -7.17
C LEU A 28 7.81 10.58 -7.33
N PHE A 29 8.31 9.53 -6.71
CA PHE A 29 7.59 8.31 -6.45
C PHE A 29 7.67 7.96 -4.96
N SER A 30 6.88 7.00 -4.50
CA SER A 30 6.85 6.57 -3.10
C SER A 30 8.09 5.73 -2.77
N GLY A 31 9.12 6.36 -2.19
CA GLY A 31 10.46 5.78 -1.99
C GLY A 31 10.57 4.73 -0.87
N MET A 32 9.55 4.59 0.00
CA MET A 32 9.59 3.70 1.17
C MET A 32 9.03 2.31 0.88
N GLY A 33 9.40 1.71 -0.25
CA GLY A 33 9.09 0.32 -0.59
C GLY A 33 7.71 0.10 -1.24
N ALA A 34 6.95 1.14 -1.54
CA ALA A 34 5.63 0.99 -2.16
C ALA A 34 5.71 0.26 -3.50
N TYR A 35 6.66 0.63 -4.38
CA TYR A 35 6.87 -0.07 -5.65
C TYR A 35 7.10 -1.57 -5.43
N SER A 36 8.06 -1.91 -4.55
CA SER A 36 8.42 -3.30 -4.25
C SER A 36 7.24 -4.12 -3.74
N LEU A 37 6.45 -3.54 -2.83
CA LEU A 37 5.32 -4.22 -2.22
C LEU A 37 4.15 -4.39 -3.19
N VAL A 38 3.82 -3.35 -3.97
CA VAL A 38 2.72 -3.40 -4.95
C VAL A 38 3.07 -4.33 -6.10
N ALA A 39 4.30 -4.23 -6.66
CA ALA A 39 4.74 -5.09 -7.76
C ALA A 39 4.71 -6.58 -7.41
N ARG A 40 5.06 -6.95 -6.17
CA ARG A 40 4.97 -8.34 -5.68
C ARG A 40 3.54 -8.85 -5.54
N ARG A 41 2.56 -7.96 -5.46
CA ARG A 41 1.14 -8.34 -5.28
C ARG A 41 0.35 -8.35 -6.56
N VAL A 42 0.56 -7.36 -7.42
CA VAL A 42 -0.27 -7.14 -8.62
C VAL A 42 0.53 -7.10 -9.91
N GLY A 43 1.84 -7.35 -9.82
CA GLY A 43 2.74 -7.31 -10.97
C GLY A 43 3.33 -5.93 -11.24
N GLY A 44 4.52 -5.91 -11.88
CA GLY A 44 5.28 -4.68 -12.13
C GLY A 44 4.54 -3.68 -13.02
N ALA A 45 3.91 -4.15 -14.08
CA ALA A 45 3.22 -3.28 -15.03
C ALA A 45 2.08 -2.48 -14.37
N PHE A 46 1.28 -3.13 -13.52
CA PHE A 46 0.21 -2.44 -12.82
C PHE A 46 0.75 -1.53 -11.70
N ALA A 47 1.84 -1.94 -11.03
CA ALA A 47 2.50 -1.08 -10.04
C ALA A 47 3.04 0.22 -10.68
N GLU A 48 3.65 0.13 -11.85
CA GLU A 48 4.10 1.29 -12.63
C GLU A 48 2.95 2.21 -13.02
N GLU A 49 1.88 1.66 -13.59
CA GLU A 49 0.68 2.42 -13.94
C GLU A 49 0.09 3.13 -12.72
N MET A 50 -0.05 2.43 -11.60
CA MET A 50 -0.60 2.97 -10.36
C MET A 50 0.24 4.14 -9.82
N ILE A 51 1.56 4.02 -9.88
CA ILE A 51 2.50 5.04 -9.38
C ILE A 51 2.59 6.21 -10.36
N LEU A 52 2.78 5.94 -11.65
CA LEU A 52 2.99 6.99 -12.67
C LEU A 52 1.74 7.82 -12.94
N SER A 53 0.55 7.21 -12.90
CA SER A 53 -0.70 7.94 -13.13
C SER A 53 -1.01 8.96 -12.04
N GLY A 54 -0.53 8.71 -10.80
CA GLY A 54 -0.86 9.55 -9.64
C GLY A 54 -2.36 9.62 -9.31
N ARG A 55 -3.19 8.77 -9.96
CA ARG A 55 -4.63 8.75 -9.73
C ARG A 55 -5.00 7.98 -8.48
N CYS A 56 -6.16 8.29 -7.92
CA CYS A 56 -6.75 7.50 -6.86
C CYS A 56 -7.63 6.38 -7.45
N TYR A 57 -7.42 5.17 -6.95
CA TYR A 57 -8.21 3.97 -7.25
C TYR A 57 -9.20 3.70 -6.13
N THR A 58 -10.33 3.10 -6.43
CA THR A 58 -11.30 2.67 -5.42
C THR A 58 -10.90 1.32 -4.81
N ALA A 59 -11.46 0.99 -3.65
CA ALA A 59 -11.27 -0.32 -3.03
C ALA A 59 -11.77 -1.46 -3.92
N GLU A 60 -12.83 -1.21 -4.72
CA GLU A 60 -13.38 -2.14 -5.70
C GLU A 60 -12.37 -2.42 -6.82
N GLU A 61 -11.83 -1.38 -7.45
CA GLU A 61 -10.78 -1.52 -8.48
C GLU A 61 -9.58 -2.31 -7.93
N MET A 62 -9.18 -2.02 -6.69
CA MET A 62 -8.06 -2.73 -6.05
C MET A 62 -8.41 -4.18 -5.72
N LYS A 63 -9.67 -4.49 -5.51
CA LYS A 63 -10.17 -5.86 -5.36
C LYS A 63 -10.08 -6.64 -6.68
N GLU A 64 -10.44 -6.02 -7.79
CA GLU A 64 -10.39 -6.63 -9.12
C GLU A 64 -8.97 -7.03 -9.52
N VAL A 65 -7.98 -6.19 -9.22
CA VAL A 65 -6.57 -6.46 -9.51
C VAL A 65 -5.87 -7.33 -8.45
N GLY A 66 -6.57 -7.70 -7.37
CA GLY A 66 -6.04 -8.61 -6.34
C GLY A 66 -5.20 -7.94 -5.25
N LEU A 67 -5.09 -6.61 -5.22
CA LEU A 67 -4.43 -5.90 -4.12
C LEU A 67 -5.27 -5.97 -2.85
N VAL A 68 -6.57 -5.66 -2.94
CA VAL A 68 -7.52 -5.81 -1.83
C VAL A 68 -8.09 -7.22 -1.84
N HIS A 69 -8.10 -7.87 -0.68
CA HIS A 69 -8.54 -9.25 -0.53
C HIS A 69 -10.00 -9.36 -0.05
N VAL A 70 -10.44 -8.43 0.77
CA VAL A 70 -11.81 -8.37 1.30
C VAL A 70 -12.30 -6.95 1.24
N LEU A 71 -13.53 -6.76 0.72
CA LEU A 71 -14.25 -5.51 0.83
C LEU A 71 -15.18 -5.58 2.04
N ALA A 72 -15.17 -4.55 2.85
CA ALA A 72 -16.07 -4.36 3.98
C ALA A 72 -16.98 -3.16 3.72
N GLU A 73 -18.15 -3.16 4.34
CA GLU A 73 -19.02 -1.99 4.33
C GLU A 73 -18.41 -0.85 5.17
N PRO A 74 -18.76 0.41 4.90
CA PRO A 74 -18.23 1.55 5.65
C PRO A 74 -18.42 1.39 7.16
N GLY A 75 -17.34 1.58 7.93
CA GLY A 75 -17.31 1.39 9.38
C GLY A 75 -17.22 -0.07 9.83
N GLN A 76 -17.14 -1.04 8.92
CA GLN A 76 -17.08 -2.47 9.24
C GLN A 76 -15.69 -3.11 9.02
N GLY A 77 -14.68 -2.33 8.71
CA GLY A 77 -13.34 -2.84 8.41
C GLY A 77 -12.75 -3.71 9.52
N ILE A 78 -12.81 -3.25 10.78
CA ILE A 78 -12.30 -4.00 11.94
C ILE A 78 -13.11 -5.27 12.16
N ALA A 79 -14.44 -5.22 12.04
CA ALA A 79 -15.31 -6.39 12.19
C ALA A 79 -14.99 -7.43 11.10
N ALA A 80 -14.83 -6.99 9.85
CA ALA A 80 -14.44 -7.85 8.72
C ALA A 80 -13.07 -8.49 8.93
N ALA A 81 -12.10 -7.75 9.49
CA ALA A 81 -10.77 -8.28 9.80
C ALA A 81 -10.84 -9.38 10.86
N ARG A 82 -11.59 -9.14 11.94
CA ARG A 82 -11.80 -10.16 13.01
C ARG A 82 -12.47 -11.41 12.47
N ASP A 83 -13.50 -11.25 11.66
CA ASP A 83 -14.22 -12.35 11.04
C ASP A 83 -13.33 -13.13 10.06
N TYR A 84 -12.51 -12.44 9.27
CA TYR A 84 -11.50 -13.06 8.42
C TYR A 84 -10.52 -13.93 9.23
N MET A 85 -9.97 -13.38 10.32
CA MET A 85 -9.06 -14.12 11.20
C MET A 85 -9.73 -15.35 11.81
N GLN A 86 -10.97 -15.22 12.30
CA GLN A 86 -11.72 -16.35 12.90
C GLN A 86 -11.97 -17.47 11.88
N ARG A 87 -12.41 -17.14 10.68
CA ARG A 87 -12.64 -18.13 9.60
C ARG A 87 -11.36 -18.86 9.19
N ASN A 88 -10.23 -18.19 9.24
CA ASN A 88 -8.93 -18.74 8.82
C ASN A 88 -8.15 -19.41 9.96
N LYS A 89 -8.61 -19.32 11.21
CA LYS A 89 -7.90 -19.85 12.38
C LYS A 89 -7.50 -21.33 12.25
N ARG A 90 -8.37 -22.17 11.67
CA ARG A 90 -8.09 -23.61 11.48
C ARG A 90 -7.11 -23.89 10.33
N ARG A 91 -6.87 -22.92 9.45
CA ARG A 91 -6.00 -23.04 8.27
C ARG A 91 -4.69 -22.26 8.42
N HIS A 92 -4.42 -21.70 9.61
CA HIS A 92 -3.30 -20.77 9.80
C HIS A 92 -1.94 -21.39 9.45
N VAL A 93 -1.70 -22.66 9.75
CA VAL A 93 -0.44 -23.36 9.43
C VAL A 93 -0.22 -23.41 7.92
N GLY A 94 -1.24 -23.83 7.16
CA GLY A 94 -1.15 -23.89 5.70
C GLY A 94 -1.02 -22.49 5.09
N ASN A 95 -1.79 -21.53 5.58
CA ASN A 95 -1.71 -20.15 5.11
C ASN A 95 -0.31 -19.57 5.34
N ARG A 96 0.26 -19.76 6.53
CA ARG A 96 1.63 -19.34 6.86
C ARG A 96 2.66 -19.97 5.92
N ALA A 97 2.57 -21.27 5.67
CA ALA A 97 3.45 -21.96 4.75
C ALA A 97 3.39 -21.39 3.32
N VAL A 98 2.20 -21.07 2.82
CA VAL A 98 2.03 -20.42 1.50
C VAL A 98 2.69 -19.05 1.48
N PHE A 99 2.54 -18.24 2.53
CA PHE A 99 3.19 -16.93 2.59
C PHE A 99 4.70 -17.02 2.71
N GLN A 100 5.23 -17.98 3.46
CA GLN A 100 6.66 -18.24 3.54
C GLN A 100 7.21 -18.64 2.16
N ALA A 101 6.56 -19.55 1.47
CA ALA A 101 6.94 -19.93 0.10
C ALA A 101 6.91 -18.73 -0.86
N GLY A 102 5.91 -17.86 -0.76
CA GLY A 102 5.86 -16.63 -1.57
C GLY A 102 7.03 -15.68 -1.31
N ARG A 103 7.52 -15.60 -0.07
CA ARG A 103 8.71 -14.81 0.28
C ARG A 103 10.00 -15.40 -0.29
N GLU A 104 10.10 -16.72 -0.39
CA GLU A 104 11.25 -17.35 -1.04
C GLU A 104 11.27 -17.08 -2.56
N VAL A 105 10.09 -17.04 -3.20
CA VAL A 105 9.98 -16.76 -4.64
C VAL A 105 10.29 -15.30 -4.97
N ALA A 106 9.85 -14.36 -4.12
CA ALA A 106 10.02 -12.92 -4.33
C ALA A 106 10.43 -12.22 -3.01
N PRO A 107 11.66 -12.47 -2.51
CA PRO A 107 12.11 -11.91 -1.26
C PRO A 107 12.23 -10.39 -1.33
N LEU A 108 11.78 -9.71 -0.27
CA LEU A 108 12.06 -8.29 -0.07
C LEU A 108 13.29 -8.15 0.83
N THR A 109 14.37 -7.61 0.28
CA THR A 109 15.65 -7.46 0.98
C THR A 109 15.89 -6.00 1.39
N LEU A 110 16.66 -5.80 2.46
CA LEU A 110 17.11 -4.45 2.85
C LEU A 110 17.93 -3.81 1.73
N ASP A 111 18.78 -4.57 1.06
CA ASP A 111 19.60 -4.10 -0.04
C ASP A 111 18.77 -3.60 -1.25
N GLU A 112 17.63 -4.23 -1.54
CA GLU A 112 16.68 -3.71 -2.53
C GLU A 112 16.06 -2.39 -2.08
N LEU A 113 15.61 -2.33 -0.82
CA LEU A 113 15.01 -1.10 -0.27
C LEU A 113 16.01 0.05 -0.23
N ASP A 114 17.26 -0.22 0.18
CA ASP A 114 18.32 0.79 0.20
C ASP A 114 18.61 1.35 -1.20
N ARG A 115 18.70 0.49 -2.22
CA ARG A 115 18.88 0.95 -3.61
C ARG A 115 17.71 1.81 -4.08
N ILE A 116 16.48 1.44 -3.73
CA ILE A 116 15.29 2.24 -4.09
C ILE A 116 15.30 3.59 -3.38
N VAL A 117 15.68 3.62 -2.10
CA VAL A 117 15.81 4.88 -1.35
C VAL A 117 16.90 5.78 -1.95
N GLN A 118 18.02 5.22 -2.44
CA GLN A 118 19.04 6.02 -3.15
C GLN A 118 18.46 6.65 -4.42
N ILE A 119 17.76 5.87 -5.25
CA ILE A 119 17.09 6.39 -6.46
C ILE A 119 16.11 7.51 -6.09
N TRP A 120 15.36 7.33 -5.02
CA TRP A 120 14.41 8.33 -4.52
C TRP A 120 15.12 9.61 -4.04
N ALA A 121 16.23 9.46 -3.30
CA ALA A 121 17.03 10.60 -2.83
C ALA A 121 17.62 11.39 -4.00
N ASP A 122 18.14 10.72 -5.01
CA ASP A 122 18.66 11.37 -6.22
C ASP A 122 17.56 12.13 -6.97
N ALA A 123 16.35 11.56 -7.04
CA ALA A 123 15.20 12.26 -7.61
C ALA A 123 14.77 13.48 -6.79
N CYS A 124 14.83 13.40 -5.45
CA CYS A 124 14.55 14.55 -4.57
C CYS A 124 15.48 15.73 -4.82
N LEU A 125 16.77 15.48 -5.09
CA LEU A 125 17.75 16.52 -5.38
C LEU A 125 17.49 17.25 -6.71
N GLN A 126 16.66 16.67 -7.59
CA GLN A 126 16.31 17.26 -8.89
C GLN A 126 14.98 18.02 -8.86
N LEU A 127 14.30 18.09 -7.70
CA LEU A 127 13.04 18.80 -7.59
C LEU A 127 13.21 20.30 -7.80
N SER A 128 12.34 20.88 -8.61
CA SER A 128 12.23 22.31 -8.80
C SER A 128 11.39 22.98 -7.70
N ASP A 129 11.50 24.29 -7.55
CA ASP A 129 10.62 25.09 -6.67
C ASP A 129 9.13 24.89 -7.00
N ARG A 130 8.79 24.64 -8.26
CA ARG A 130 7.43 24.33 -8.69
C ARG A 130 6.95 23.01 -8.09
N ASN A 131 7.78 21.97 -8.13
CA ASN A 131 7.48 20.66 -7.54
C ASN A 131 7.25 20.79 -6.02
N LEU A 132 8.12 21.51 -5.32
CA LEU A 132 8.00 21.76 -3.88
C LEU A 132 6.70 22.50 -3.52
N LYS A 133 6.28 23.48 -4.33
CA LYS A 133 5.00 24.17 -4.14
C LYS A 133 3.79 23.24 -4.32
N VAL A 134 3.85 22.32 -5.29
CA VAL A 134 2.78 21.31 -5.50
C VAL A 134 2.71 20.38 -4.29
N MET A 135 3.85 19.85 -3.85
CA MET A 135 3.96 18.99 -2.67
C MET A 135 3.35 19.66 -1.42
N GLN A 136 3.73 20.91 -1.14
CA GLN A 136 3.17 21.67 0.00
C GLN A 136 1.65 21.83 -0.06
N ARG A 137 1.08 22.01 -1.27
CA ARG A 137 -0.38 22.10 -1.44
C ARG A 137 -1.08 20.77 -1.12
N LEU A 138 -0.49 19.66 -1.56
CA LEU A 138 -1.03 18.32 -1.30
C LEU A 138 -0.98 17.98 0.21
N VAL A 139 0.14 18.26 0.88
CA VAL A 139 0.25 18.09 2.34
C VAL A 139 -0.83 18.89 3.07
N ARG A 140 -0.95 20.19 2.76
CA ARG A 140 -2.00 21.05 3.38
C ARG A 140 -3.43 20.57 3.07
N ALA A 141 -3.66 19.88 1.96
CA ALA A 141 -4.96 19.33 1.65
C ALA A 141 -5.26 18.10 2.52
N GLN A 142 -4.26 17.29 2.84
CA GLN A 142 -4.39 16.15 3.76
C GLN A 142 -4.69 16.60 5.20
N ASP A 143 -4.04 17.68 5.67
CA ASP A 143 -4.28 18.24 7.00
C ASP A 143 -5.73 18.76 7.21
N ARG A 144 -6.47 18.97 6.12
CA ARG A 144 -7.88 19.40 6.16
C ARG A 144 -8.90 18.26 6.17
N LEU A 145 -8.44 17.02 6.12
CA LEU A 145 -9.34 15.87 6.25
C LEU A 145 -9.93 15.80 7.67
N PRO A 146 -11.22 15.42 7.80
CA PRO A 146 -11.87 15.35 9.11
C PRO A 146 -11.12 14.38 10.05
N PRO A 147 -11.12 14.65 11.38
CA PRO A 147 -10.41 13.84 12.38
C PRO A 147 -10.75 12.34 12.38
N ALA A 148 -11.93 11.96 11.88
CA ALA A 148 -12.33 10.57 11.74
C ALA A 148 -11.49 9.76 10.73
N LEU A 149 -10.76 10.43 9.84
CA LEU A 149 -9.84 9.80 8.89
C LEU A 149 -8.36 9.94 9.31
N GLN A 150 -8.07 10.77 10.32
CA GLN A 150 -6.73 10.94 10.89
C GLN A 150 -6.43 9.91 12.00
N ALA A 151 -7.44 9.25 12.55
CA ALA A 151 -7.31 8.29 13.67
C ALA A 151 -7.05 6.83 13.23
N ALA A 152 -6.62 6.61 11.99
CA ALA A 152 -6.27 5.29 11.45
C ALA A 152 -4.74 5.08 11.33
N GLU A 153 -3.95 5.83 12.13
CA GLU A 153 -2.53 5.55 12.34
C GLU A 153 -2.28 4.56 13.48
#